data_a8f188fb10434f79ab2c6844085b27e1
#
_entry.id   a8f188fb10434f79ab2c6844085b27e1
#
_cell.length_a   1.000
_cell.length_b   1.000
_cell.length_c   1.000
_cell.angle_alpha   90.00
_cell.angle_beta   90.00
_cell.angle_gamma   90.00
#
_symmetry.space_group_name_H-M   'P 1'
#
loop_
_entity.id
_entity.type
_entity.pdbx_description
1 polymer ?
#
loop_
_entity_poly.entity_id
_entity_poly.type
_entity_poly.pdbx_seq_one_letter_code
_entity_poly.pdbx_strand_id
1 'polypeptide(L)'
;MDNKIHQWKTGNGINAVSRFWTCKCLFGVKEKCSVRVNYIMFDVTDHCNFRCKHCYKNQPDDYTDINVDNIILFLNEFKSRGQRPSIVISGGEPLLYKDLYKLLDYVCDGRSVRVNTNGLLLQKKLDKLLNYKNLSLQVSLDGYDDETFFEIRNNHYFDRIVENTRTAFQAGLNVYFRATLTNKTISHYEKFIALSDKTEVPLVIRPMYNTGEVEQQKLKIGFEELCEWQQNILKRGQIKYTGGKDLISESSCPLLHKDLIYSTLTVDNRGNVYPCQLLRSRQFYMGNISSDTYDMIFSHGEEM
;
A
#
# COMPACT_ATOMS: atom_id res chain seq x y z
N MET A 1 -19.56 18.49 -26.93
CA MET A 1 -18.11 18.19 -27.01
C MET A 1 -17.91 16.81 -26.42
N ASP A 2 -17.62 15.86 -27.31
CA ASP A 2 -17.70 14.43 -27.00
C ASP A 2 -16.59 13.99 -26.07
N ASN A 3 -16.97 13.56 -24.85
CA ASN A 3 -16.10 12.85 -23.93
C ASN A 3 -15.79 11.47 -24.53
N LYS A 4 -14.64 11.32 -25.17
CA LYS A 4 -14.17 9.99 -25.58
C LYS A 4 -13.73 9.22 -24.32
N ILE A 5 -14.58 8.30 -23.91
CA ILE A 5 -14.30 7.31 -22.87
C ILE A 5 -13.49 6.20 -23.53
N HIS A 6 -12.23 6.05 -23.18
CA HIS A 6 -11.44 4.89 -23.56
C HIS A 6 -11.75 3.75 -22.59
N GLN A 7 -12.43 2.73 -23.07
CA GLN A 7 -12.67 1.49 -22.34
C GLN A 7 -11.52 0.51 -22.62
N TRP A 8 -10.85 0.10 -21.58
CA TRP A 8 -9.86 -0.97 -21.62
C TRP A 8 -10.50 -2.26 -21.14
N LYS A 9 -10.57 -3.27 -22.00
CA LYS A 9 -10.94 -4.62 -21.61
C LYS A 9 -9.73 -5.31 -21.01
N THR A 10 -9.70 -5.45 -19.70
CA THR A 10 -8.82 -6.44 -19.06
C THR A 10 -9.43 -7.83 -19.30
N GLY A 11 -8.59 -8.86 -19.44
CA GLY A 11 -9.03 -10.23 -19.78
C GLY A 11 -10.02 -10.88 -18.80
N ASN A 12 -10.45 -10.18 -17.75
CA ASN A 12 -11.35 -10.65 -16.69
C ASN A 12 -12.64 -9.82 -16.56
N GLY A 13 -13.06 -9.11 -17.60
CA GLY A 13 -14.39 -8.49 -17.63
C GLY A 13 -14.61 -7.26 -16.75
N ILE A 14 -13.58 -6.74 -16.11
CA ILE A 14 -13.66 -5.49 -15.37
C ILE A 14 -13.39 -4.35 -16.35
N ASN A 15 -14.43 -3.60 -16.69
CA ASN A 15 -14.29 -2.34 -17.41
C ASN A 15 -13.68 -1.30 -16.46
N ALA A 16 -12.37 -1.18 -16.46
CA ALA A 16 -11.71 0.00 -15.88
C ALA A 16 -12.00 1.19 -16.81
N VAL A 17 -12.97 2.00 -16.45
CA VAL A 17 -13.20 3.29 -17.12
C VAL A 17 -12.11 4.21 -16.67
N SER A 18 -11.06 4.35 -17.45
CA SER A 18 -10.06 5.38 -17.21
C SER A 18 -10.65 6.73 -17.58
N ARG A 19 -11.03 7.53 -16.61
CA ARG A 19 -11.13 8.98 -16.78
C ARG A 19 -9.73 9.60 -16.64
N PHE A 20 -8.75 9.02 -17.32
CA PHE A 20 -7.53 9.72 -17.62
C PHE A 20 -7.91 10.90 -18.53
N TRP A 21 -7.45 12.09 -18.18
CA TRP A 21 -7.45 13.22 -19.12
C TRP A 21 -8.64 14.17 -19.09
N THR A 22 -8.81 14.88 -17.99
CA THR A 22 -9.42 16.19 -18.07
C THR A 22 -8.62 17.24 -17.27
N CYS A 23 -7.31 17.23 -17.44
CA CYS A 23 -6.54 18.41 -17.07
C CYS A 23 -6.76 19.46 -18.17
N LYS A 24 -7.15 20.67 -17.79
CA LYS A 24 -7.28 21.82 -18.71
C LYS A 24 -6.00 22.10 -19.49
N CYS A 25 -4.85 21.64 -19.01
CA CYS A 25 -3.54 21.75 -19.66
C CYS A 25 -3.47 21.04 -21.01
N LEU A 26 -4.19 19.94 -21.21
CA LEU A 26 -4.25 19.19 -22.46
C LEU A 26 -5.07 19.89 -23.55
N PHE A 27 -5.89 20.86 -23.18
CA PHE A 27 -6.70 21.65 -24.13
C PHE A 27 -6.10 23.04 -24.43
N GLY A 28 -4.79 23.20 -24.28
CA GLY A 28 -4.11 24.45 -24.68
C GLY A 28 -4.29 25.62 -23.70
N VAL A 29 -4.88 25.39 -22.53
CA VAL A 29 -4.91 26.37 -21.45
C VAL A 29 -3.56 26.31 -20.74
N LYS A 30 -2.72 27.33 -20.92
CA LYS A 30 -1.35 27.45 -20.35
C LYS A 30 -1.28 27.64 -18.82
N GLU A 31 -2.24 27.17 -18.05
CA GLU A 31 -2.08 27.07 -16.61
C GLU A 31 -1.24 25.82 -16.31
N LYS A 32 -0.03 26.01 -15.79
CA LYS A 32 0.80 24.92 -15.28
C LYS A 32 -0.02 24.15 -14.25
N CYS A 33 -0.55 22.98 -14.63
CA CYS A 33 -1.11 22.06 -13.66
C CYS A 33 0.01 21.67 -12.71
N SER A 34 -0.08 22.09 -11.45
CA SER A 34 0.85 21.62 -10.44
C SER A 34 0.53 20.16 -10.13
N VAL A 35 1.38 19.25 -10.58
CA VAL A 35 1.30 17.85 -10.17
C VAL A 35 1.34 17.80 -8.65
N ARG A 36 0.28 17.27 -8.04
CA ARG A 36 0.22 17.11 -6.59
C ARG A 36 0.21 15.63 -6.23
N VAL A 37 1.19 15.21 -5.44
CA VAL A 37 1.31 13.86 -4.92
C VAL A 37 0.97 13.85 -3.43
N ASN A 38 -0.03 13.07 -3.04
CA ASN A 38 -0.48 12.96 -1.65
C ASN A 38 0.36 11.97 -0.84
N TYR A 39 0.72 10.82 -1.44
CA TYR A 39 1.64 9.89 -0.81
C TYR A 39 2.51 9.16 -1.83
N ILE A 40 3.68 8.72 -1.38
CA ILE A 40 4.59 7.88 -2.16
C ILE A 40 4.82 6.59 -1.39
N MET A 41 4.65 5.46 -2.05
CA MET A 41 5.02 4.16 -1.52
C MET A 41 6.38 3.74 -2.11
N PHE A 42 7.32 3.47 -1.23
CA PHE A 42 8.63 2.90 -1.57
C PHE A 42 8.65 1.42 -1.19
N ASP A 43 8.88 0.56 -2.16
CA ASP A 43 9.27 -0.81 -1.92
C ASP A 43 10.78 -0.86 -1.74
N VAL A 44 11.22 -0.76 -0.48
CA VAL A 44 12.63 -0.54 -0.18
C VAL A 44 13.53 -1.76 -0.40
N THR A 45 12.94 -2.95 -0.42
CA THR A 45 13.65 -4.23 -0.62
C THR A 45 12.70 -5.27 -1.18
N ASP A 46 13.19 -6.27 -1.88
CA ASP A 46 12.45 -7.50 -2.19
C ASP A 46 12.82 -8.66 -1.25
N HIS A 47 13.79 -8.45 -0.33
CA HIS A 47 14.08 -9.39 0.74
C HIS A 47 12.89 -9.54 1.68
N CYS A 48 12.42 -10.78 1.88
CA CYS A 48 11.36 -11.10 2.82
C CYS A 48 11.62 -12.44 3.50
N ASN A 49 11.33 -12.51 4.77
CA ASN A 49 11.40 -13.74 5.56
C ASN A 49 10.12 -14.60 5.47
N PHE A 50 9.11 -14.18 4.70
CA PHE A 50 7.88 -14.92 4.42
C PHE A 50 7.77 -15.26 2.93
N ARG A 51 6.93 -16.28 2.62
CA ARG A 51 6.56 -16.72 1.26
C ARG A 51 5.05 -16.84 1.15
N CYS A 52 4.35 -15.70 1.31
CA CYS A 52 2.89 -15.65 1.33
C CYS A 52 2.28 -16.00 -0.04
N LYS A 53 1.23 -16.84 -0.06
CA LYS A 53 0.56 -17.28 -1.29
C LYS A 53 -0.15 -16.15 -2.05
N HIS A 54 -0.58 -15.10 -1.35
CA HIS A 54 -1.24 -13.93 -1.94
C HIS A 54 -0.28 -12.78 -2.28
N CYS A 55 1.02 -12.99 -2.11
CA CYS A 55 2.01 -11.95 -2.38
C CYS A 55 2.01 -11.58 -3.87
N TYR A 56 1.90 -10.29 -4.17
CA TYR A 56 1.96 -9.78 -5.53
C TYR A 56 3.40 -9.58 -6.03
N LYS A 57 4.38 -9.89 -5.20
CA LYS A 57 5.80 -9.77 -5.52
C LYS A 57 6.41 -11.14 -5.78
N ASN A 58 7.17 -11.23 -6.86
CA ASN A 58 8.14 -12.30 -7.00
C ASN A 58 9.24 -12.07 -5.98
N GLN A 59 9.54 -13.09 -5.20
CA GLN A 59 10.61 -13.05 -4.20
C GLN A 59 11.82 -13.80 -4.77
N PRO A 60 12.81 -13.10 -5.33
CA PRO A 60 14.00 -13.71 -5.88
C PRO A 60 14.88 -14.28 -4.77
N ASP A 61 15.76 -15.21 -5.13
CA ASP A 61 16.77 -15.71 -4.20
C ASP A 61 17.85 -14.65 -3.94
N ASP A 62 18.18 -13.87 -4.97
CA ASP A 62 19.06 -12.69 -4.88
C ASP A 62 18.20 -11.44 -4.73
N TYR A 63 18.14 -10.90 -3.54
CA TYR A 63 17.35 -9.70 -3.26
C TYR A 63 18.10 -8.41 -3.56
N THR A 64 17.33 -7.38 -3.88
CA THR A 64 17.81 -6.03 -4.19
C THR A 64 17.20 -5.02 -3.22
N ASP A 65 18.06 -4.19 -2.66
CA ASP A 65 17.67 -3.03 -1.85
C ASP A 65 17.75 -1.76 -2.70
N ILE A 66 16.76 -0.89 -2.59
CA ILE A 66 16.86 0.44 -3.18
C ILE A 66 17.93 1.26 -2.46
N ASN A 67 18.65 2.10 -3.20
CA ASN A 67 19.58 3.03 -2.60
C ASN A 67 18.83 4.15 -1.88
N VAL A 68 19.04 4.27 -0.56
CA VAL A 68 18.36 5.26 0.29
C VAL A 68 18.68 6.70 -0.14
N ASP A 69 19.89 6.98 -0.63
CA ASP A 69 20.27 8.32 -1.08
C ASP A 69 19.48 8.75 -2.31
N ASN A 70 19.14 7.82 -3.21
CA ASN A 70 18.26 8.10 -4.35
C ASN A 70 16.84 8.44 -3.87
N ILE A 71 16.32 7.75 -2.84
CA ILE A 71 15.02 8.11 -2.22
C ILE A 71 15.10 9.54 -1.66
N ILE A 72 16.14 9.87 -0.92
CA ILE A 72 16.32 11.19 -0.31
C ILE A 72 16.40 12.28 -1.39
N LEU A 73 17.17 12.06 -2.44
CA LEU A 73 17.28 12.99 -3.56
C LEU A 73 15.93 13.21 -4.24
N PHE A 74 15.21 12.14 -4.53
CA PHE A 74 13.88 12.22 -5.13
C PHE A 74 12.88 12.98 -4.23
N LEU A 75 12.90 12.74 -2.92
CA LEU A 75 12.04 13.47 -1.97
C LEU A 75 12.45 14.94 -1.81
N ASN A 76 13.72 15.29 -2.02
CA ASN A 76 14.18 16.69 -2.05
C ASN A 76 13.58 17.46 -3.24
N GLU A 77 13.35 16.80 -4.39
CA GLU A 77 12.67 17.41 -5.53
C GLU A 77 11.23 17.82 -5.18
N PHE A 78 10.50 17.01 -4.41
CA PHE A 78 9.18 17.40 -3.90
C PHE A 78 9.27 18.57 -2.91
N LYS A 79 10.25 18.51 -2.00
CA LYS A 79 10.45 19.57 -0.99
C LYS A 79 10.77 20.90 -1.63
N SER A 80 11.62 20.94 -2.67
CA SER A 80 11.98 22.17 -3.42
C SER A 80 10.76 22.82 -4.12
N ARG A 81 9.74 21.97 -4.43
CA ARG A 81 8.46 22.41 -5.04
C ARG A 81 7.36 22.67 -4.00
N GLY A 82 7.72 22.76 -2.72
CA GLY A 82 6.77 23.02 -1.63
C GLY A 82 5.85 21.84 -1.31
N GLN A 83 6.14 20.63 -1.80
CA GLN A 83 5.33 19.43 -1.56
C GLN A 83 5.97 18.55 -0.48
N ARG A 84 5.11 17.98 0.38
CA ARG A 84 5.51 17.02 1.42
C ARG A 84 4.55 15.82 1.42
N PRO A 85 4.68 14.90 0.46
CA PRO A 85 3.83 13.71 0.42
C PRO A 85 4.04 12.85 1.68
N SER A 86 2.98 12.19 2.13
CA SER A 86 3.08 11.12 3.12
C SER A 86 3.87 9.94 2.56
N ILE A 87 4.59 9.23 3.39
CA ILE A 87 5.46 8.14 2.97
C ILE A 87 4.91 6.80 3.45
N VAL A 88 4.88 5.84 2.55
CA VAL A 88 4.62 4.43 2.87
C VAL A 88 5.87 3.63 2.54
N ILE A 89 6.47 3.00 3.54
CA ILE A 89 7.61 2.11 3.38
C ILE A 89 7.09 0.68 3.33
N SER A 90 7.31 0.01 2.23
CA SER A 90 6.84 -1.33 1.92
C SER A 90 7.96 -2.13 1.25
N GLY A 91 7.62 -3.25 0.64
CA GLY A 91 8.62 -4.07 -0.05
C GLY A 91 8.36 -5.55 0.16
N GLY A 92 9.42 -6.32 0.33
CA GLY A 92 9.39 -7.63 0.91
C GLY A 92 9.05 -7.50 2.41
N GLU A 93 10.07 -7.43 3.28
CA GLU A 93 9.89 -7.06 4.68
C GLU A 93 10.77 -5.84 5.01
N PRO A 94 10.17 -4.65 5.17
CA PRO A 94 10.93 -3.41 5.40
C PRO A 94 11.79 -3.42 6.66
N LEU A 95 11.42 -4.20 7.69
CA LEU A 95 12.25 -4.34 8.88
C LEU A 95 13.56 -5.11 8.64
N LEU A 96 13.73 -5.73 7.47
CA LEU A 96 15.00 -6.31 7.01
C LEU A 96 15.86 -5.33 6.21
N TYR A 97 15.28 -4.22 5.73
CA TYR A 97 16.01 -3.23 4.94
C TYR A 97 17.17 -2.63 5.75
N LYS A 98 18.37 -2.70 5.19
CA LYS A 98 19.61 -2.29 5.92
C LYS A 98 19.64 -0.81 6.28
N ASP A 99 19.11 0.04 5.38
CA ASP A 99 19.12 1.50 5.54
C ASP A 99 17.80 2.04 6.12
N LEU A 100 16.95 1.19 6.75
CA LEU A 100 15.64 1.58 7.27
C LEU A 100 15.73 2.80 8.18
N TYR A 101 16.65 2.82 9.12
CA TYR A 101 16.75 3.92 10.10
C TYR A 101 17.27 5.21 9.46
N LYS A 102 18.22 5.13 8.53
CA LYS A 102 18.66 6.29 7.73
C LYS A 102 17.48 6.90 6.96
N LEU A 103 16.62 6.06 6.41
CA LEU A 103 15.40 6.52 5.76
C LEU A 103 14.41 7.13 6.75
N LEU A 104 14.15 6.48 7.89
CA LEU A 104 13.22 6.98 8.91
C LEU A 104 13.71 8.32 9.50
N ASP A 105 14.99 8.48 9.75
CA ASP A 105 15.59 9.73 10.24
C ASP A 105 15.31 10.90 9.28
N TYR A 106 15.32 10.62 7.97
CA TYR A 106 15.03 11.62 6.96
C TYR A 106 13.52 11.89 6.77
N VAL A 107 12.67 10.84 6.73
CA VAL A 107 11.25 11.00 6.38
C VAL A 107 10.36 11.37 7.57
N CYS A 108 10.74 11.07 8.81
CA CYS A 108 9.95 11.40 9.99
C CYS A 108 10.15 12.85 10.47
N ASP A 109 10.55 13.74 9.60
CA ASP A 109 10.78 15.19 9.79
C ASP A 109 9.48 16.03 9.86
N GLY A 110 8.38 15.45 10.34
CA GLY A 110 7.05 16.07 10.39
C GLY A 110 6.07 15.54 9.31
N ARG A 111 6.48 14.60 8.47
CA ARG A 111 5.61 13.87 7.55
C ARG A 111 4.90 12.73 8.26
N SER A 112 3.73 12.34 7.76
CA SER A 112 3.11 11.08 8.12
C SER A 112 3.86 9.93 7.43
N VAL A 113 4.38 8.99 8.21
CA VAL A 113 5.13 7.83 7.72
C VAL A 113 4.44 6.55 8.18
N ARG A 114 4.29 5.60 7.26
CA ARG A 114 3.77 4.27 7.56
C ARG A 114 4.72 3.20 7.07
N VAL A 115 5.02 2.22 7.91
CA VAL A 115 5.74 1.01 7.53
C VAL A 115 4.78 -0.17 7.48
N ASN A 116 4.72 -0.87 6.34
CA ASN A 116 3.97 -2.10 6.18
C ASN A 116 4.89 -3.27 6.51
N THR A 117 4.58 -4.06 7.53
CA THR A 117 5.43 -5.14 8.01
C THR A 117 4.63 -6.42 8.26
N ASN A 118 5.29 -7.57 8.21
CA ASN A 118 4.71 -8.83 8.68
C ASN A 118 4.75 -8.99 10.21
N GLY A 119 5.38 -8.09 10.94
CA GLY A 119 5.38 -8.02 12.40
C GLY A 119 6.34 -8.97 13.12
N LEU A 120 6.97 -9.94 12.43
CA LEU A 120 7.82 -10.94 13.08
C LEU A 120 9.04 -10.33 13.79
N LEU A 121 9.62 -9.28 13.21
CA LEU A 121 10.80 -8.60 13.72
C LEU A 121 10.46 -7.40 14.62
N LEU A 122 9.19 -7.10 14.84
CA LEU A 122 8.74 -5.88 15.50
C LEU A 122 9.33 -5.73 16.90
N GLN A 123 9.27 -6.78 17.73
CA GLN A 123 9.83 -6.72 19.09
C GLN A 123 11.32 -6.43 19.11
N LYS A 124 12.09 -7.00 18.18
CA LYS A 124 13.55 -6.76 18.09
C LYS A 124 13.92 -5.32 17.70
N LYS A 125 12.98 -4.60 17.09
CA LYS A 125 13.18 -3.24 16.56
C LYS A 125 12.46 -2.18 17.40
N LEU A 126 11.67 -2.59 18.40
CA LEU A 126 10.71 -1.75 19.13
C LEU A 126 11.35 -0.49 19.71
N ASP A 127 12.44 -0.64 20.49
CA ASP A 127 13.10 0.48 21.19
C ASP A 127 13.52 1.60 20.22
N LYS A 128 14.01 1.23 19.03
CA LYS A 128 14.38 2.20 18.01
C LYS A 128 13.16 2.84 17.34
N LEU A 129 12.12 2.05 17.09
CA LEU A 129 10.91 2.53 16.42
C LEU A 129 10.11 3.51 17.28
N LEU A 130 10.16 3.38 18.60
CA LEU A 130 9.51 4.29 19.56
C LEU A 130 10.06 5.74 19.49
N ASN A 131 11.25 5.95 18.95
CA ASN A 131 11.84 7.29 18.80
C ASN A 131 11.15 8.14 17.70
N TYR A 132 10.34 7.53 16.82
CA TYR A 132 9.73 8.21 15.69
C TYR A 132 8.25 8.53 15.94
N LYS A 133 7.95 9.76 16.35
CA LYS A 133 6.57 10.19 16.74
C LYS A 133 5.57 10.17 15.60
N ASN A 134 6.01 10.41 14.34
CA ASN A 134 5.15 10.47 13.17
C ASN A 134 5.06 9.14 12.41
N LEU A 135 5.61 8.08 12.99
CA LEU A 135 5.62 6.74 12.44
C LEU A 135 4.37 5.98 12.85
N SER A 136 3.76 5.29 11.91
CA SER A 136 2.76 4.25 12.16
C SER A 136 3.21 2.94 11.54
N LEU A 137 2.89 1.82 12.19
CA LEU A 137 3.17 0.49 11.66
C LEU A 137 1.86 -0.22 11.32
N GLN A 138 1.79 -0.71 10.11
CA GLN A 138 0.70 -1.56 9.64
C GLN A 138 1.20 -3.01 9.64
N VAL A 139 0.73 -3.80 10.60
CA VAL A 139 1.10 -5.21 10.72
C VAL A 139 0.11 -6.06 9.94
N SER A 140 0.62 -6.79 8.97
CA SER A 140 -0.19 -7.64 8.12
C SER A 140 -0.60 -8.92 8.84
N LEU A 141 -1.91 -9.12 9.05
CA LEU A 141 -2.49 -10.24 9.76
C LEU A 141 -3.69 -10.80 8.97
N ASP A 142 -3.44 -11.72 8.03
CA ASP A 142 -4.44 -12.16 7.06
C ASP A 142 -5.19 -13.44 7.48
N GLY A 143 -4.85 -14.01 8.64
CA GLY A 143 -5.58 -15.07 9.34
C GLY A 143 -6.07 -14.59 10.70
N TYR A 144 -7.08 -15.24 11.26
CA TYR A 144 -7.63 -14.96 12.59
C TYR A 144 -7.22 -16.01 13.65
N ASP A 145 -6.54 -17.07 13.20
CA ASP A 145 -5.88 -18.12 13.97
C ASP A 145 -4.66 -18.64 13.18
N ASP A 146 -3.88 -19.52 13.79
CA ASP A 146 -2.64 -20.01 13.17
C ASP A 146 -2.90 -20.84 11.90
N GLU A 147 -4.01 -21.58 11.84
CA GLU A 147 -4.38 -22.37 10.67
C GLU A 147 -4.71 -21.50 9.46
N THR A 148 -5.62 -20.55 9.62
CA THR A 148 -5.99 -19.62 8.53
C THR A 148 -4.84 -18.70 8.15
N PHE A 149 -3.99 -18.34 9.10
CA PHE A 149 -2.78 -17.58 8.85
C PHE A 149 -1.78 -18.38 8.01
N PHE A 150 -1.56 -19.68 8.36
CA PHE A 150 -0.70 -20.57 7.59
C PHE A 150 -1.22 -20.79 6.17
N GLU A 151 -2.52 -20.95 5.99
CA GLU A 151 -3.12 -21.13 4.65
C GLU A 151 -2.78 -19.96 3.69
N ILE A 152 -2.62 -18.74 4.20
CA ILE A 152 -2.40 -17.54 3.40
C ILE A 152 -0.93 -17.10 3.43
N ARG A 153 -0.33 -17.10 4.63
CA ARG A 153 1.02 -16.58 4.87
C ARG A 153 2.13 -17.63 4.84
N ASN A 154 1.76 -18.91 4.78
CA ASN A 154 2.67 -20.05 4.67
C ASN A 154 3.72 -20.12 5.80
N ASN A 155 3.30 -19.84 7.04
CA ASN A 155 4.11 -20.00 8.25
C ASN A 155 3.24 -20.01 9.51
N HIS A 156 3.78 -20.50 10.63
CA HIS A 156 3.13 -20.66 11.92
C HIS A 156 3.59 -19.63 12.96
N TYR A 157 3.57 -18.35 12.58
CA TYR A 157 3.98 -17.26 13.47
C TYR A 157 2.81 -16.40 13.96
N PHE A 158 1.57 -16.87 13.82
CA PHE A 158 0.37 -16.09 14.16
C PHE A 158 0.42 -15.53 15.59
N ASP A 159 0.54 -16.40 16.61
CA ASP A 159 0.54 -15.98 18.02
C ASP A 159 1.69 -15.02 18.33
N ARG A 160 2.87 -15.29 17.75
CA ARG A 160 4.03 -14.42 17.92
C ARG A 160 3.84 -13.04 17.33
N ILE A 161 3.23 -12.93 16.17
CA ILE A 161 2.95 -11.64 15.52
C ILE A 161 1.90 -10.87 16.31
N VAL A 162 0.85 -11.55 16.77
CA VAL A 162 -0.18 -10.95 17.62
C VAL A 162 0.44 -10.40 18.89
N GLU A 163 1.27 -11.18 19.59
CA GLU A 163 1.92 -10.75 20.82
C GLU A 163 2.93 -9.63 20.60
N ASN A 164 3.77 -9.70 19.56
CA ASN A 164 4.69 -8.62 19.21
C ASN A 164 3.96 -7.31 18.95
N THR A 165 2.80 -7.39 18.27
CA THR A 165 2.01 -6.20 17.92
C THR A 165 1.33 -5.62 19.16
N ARG A 166 0.76 -6.48 20.02
CA ARG A 166 0.17 -6.07 21.29
C ARG A 166 1.19 -5.38 22.20
N THR A 167 2.38 -5.96 22.34
CA THR A 167 3.47 -5.38 23.13
C THR A 167 3.90 -4.02 22.58
N ALA A 168 4.02 -3.88 21.26
CA ALA A 168 4.37 -2.61 20.64
C ALA A 168 3.27 -1.55 20.84
N PHE A 169 2.01 -1.93 20.76
CA PHE A 169 0.87 -1.05 21.01
C PHE A 169 0.85 -0.57 22.47
N GLN A 170 1.04 -1.47 23.43
CA GLN A 170 1.11 -1.15 24.86
C GLN A 170 2.31 -0.27 25.22
N ALA A 171 3.42 -0.39 24.50
CA ALA A 171 4.58 0.49 24.63
C ALA A 171 4.35 1.89 24.04
N GLY A 172 3.18 2.17 23.45
CA GLY A 172 2.83 3.47 22.89
C GLY A 172 3.21 3.68 21.42
N LEU A 173 3.65 2.62 20.70
CA LEU A 173 3.87 2.71 19.28
C LEU A 173 2.52 2.79 18.54
N ASN A 174 2.39 3.72 17.59
CA ASN A 174 1.22 3.77 16.72
C ASN A 174 1.23 2.58 15.76
N VAL A 175 0.60 1.48 16.16
CA VAL A 175 0.57 0.22 15.41
C VAL A 175 -0.86 -0.30 15.31
N TYR A 176 -1.18 -0.94 14.19
CA TYR A 176 -2.49 -1.55 13.97
C TYR A 176 -2.37 -2.79 13.08
N PHE A 177 -3.32 -3.71 13.23
CA PHE A 177 -3.47 -4.86 12.34
C PHE A 177 -4.10 -4.44 11.02
N ARG A 178 -3.64 -5.07 9.95
CA ARG A 178 -4.30 -5.05 8.68
C ARG A 178 -4.58 -6.46 8.19
N ALA A 179 -5.85 -6.77 8.04
CA ALA A 179 -6.33 -8.02 7.46
C ALA A 179 -6.71 -7.82 5.99
N THR A 180 -6.12 -8.64 5.11
CA THR A 180 -6.55 -8.78 3.73
C THR A 180 -7.47 -9.99 3.64
N LEU A 181 -8.76 -9.75 3.48
CA LEU A 181 -9.74 -10.83 3.36
C LEU A 181 -9.57 -11.54 2.02
N THR A 182 -9.71 -12.85 2.08
CA THR A 182 -9.74 -13.78 0.94
C THR A 182 -11.04 -14.57 0.99
N ASN A 183 -11.30 -15.42 -0.02
CA ASN A 183 -12.42 -16.37 0.01
C ASN A 183 -12.39 -17.33 1.23
N LYS A 184 -11.24 -17.47 1.88
CA LYS A 184 -11.06 -18.29 3.09
C LYS A 184 -11.48 -17.58 4.38
N THR A 185 -11.48 -16.27 4.38
CA THR A 185 -11.62 -15.47 5.60
C THR A 185 -12.75 -14.46 5.58
N ILE A 186 -13.32 -14.13 4.41
CA ILE A 186 -14.33 -13.09 4.28
C ILE A 186 -15.62 -13.41 5.04
N SER A 187 -16.08 -14.66 5.03
CA SER A 187 -17.26 -15.12 5.77
C SER A 187 -17.05 -15.12 7.30
N HIS A 188 -15.81 -15.03 7.75
CA HIS A 188 -15.43 -15.06 9.16
C HIS A 188 -14.72 -13.77 9.61
N TYR A 189 -14.96 -12.65 8.93
CA TYR A 189 -14.32 -11.36 9.24
C TYR A 189 -14.54 -10.90 10.68
N GLU A 190 -15.60 -11.36 11.33
CA GLU A 190 -15.93 -11.06 12.73
C GLU A 190 -14.90 -11.61 13.71
N LYS A 191 -14.21 -12.71 13.37
CA LYS A 191 -13.11 -13.25 14.18
C LYS A 191 -11.92 -12.30 14.25
N PHE A 192 -11.65 -11.55 13.17
CA PHE A 192 -10.62 -10.49 13.20
C PHE A 192 -11.03 -9.34 14.12
N ILE A 193 -12.33 -8.98 14.14
CA ILE A 193 -12.85 -7.95 15.05
C ILE A 193 -12.68 -8.41 16.49
N ALA A 194 -13.10 -9.64 16.79
CA ALA A 194 -12.96 -10.21 18.13
C ALA A 194 -11.49 -10.28 18.59
N LEU A 195 -10.55 -10.56 17.67
CA LEU A 195 -9.12 -10.53 17.94
C LEU A 195 -8.63 -9.11 18.25
N SER A 196 -9.08 -8.12 17.49
CA SER A 196 -8.78 -6.71 17.74
C SER A 196 -9.31 -6.26 19.11
N ASP A 197 -10.54 -6.62 19.46
CA ASP A 197 -11.14 -6.29 20.75
C ASP A 197 -10.37 -6.97 21.90
N LYS A 198 -9.99 -8.24 21.75
CA LYS A 198 -9.21 -8.99 22.75
C LYS A 198 -7.81 -8.42 22.99
N THR A 199 -7.17 -7.92 21.94
CA THR A 199 -5.79 -7.40 22.00
C THR A 199 -5.72 -5.89 22.21
N GLU A 200 -6.86 -5.20 22.10
CA GLU A 200 -7.00 -3.73 22.09
C GLU A 200 -6.23 -3.05 20.93
N VAL A 201 -5.64 -3.82 20.04
CA VAL A 201 -4.90 -3.31 18.86
C VAL A 201 -5.90 -2.93 17.76
N PRO A 202 -5.87 -1.70 17.23
CA PRO A 202 -6.75 -1.29 16.14
C PRO A 202 -6.61 -2.18 14.92
N LEU A 203 -7.68 -2.33 14.14
CA LEU A 203 -7.74 -3.20 12.98
C LEU A 203 -8.27 -2.46 11.75
N VAL A 204 -7.64 -2.71 10.61
CA VAL A 204 -8.12 -2.34 9.28
C VAL A 204 -8.37 -3.62 8.48
N ILE A 205 -9.60 -3.79 7.98
CA ILE A 205 -9.96 -4.94 7.12
C ILE A 205 -10.18 -4.45 5.69
N ARG A 206 -9.63 -5.15 4.73
CA ARG A 206 -9.85 -4.88 3.30
C ARG A 206 -9.97 -6.17 2.50
N PRO A 207 -10.85 -6.25 1.50
CA PRO A 207 -10.85 -7.36 0.58
C PRO A 207 -9.56 -7.38 -0.25
N MET A 208 -9.14 -8.56 -0.66
CA MET A 208 -7.99 -8.75 -1.53
C MET A 208 -8.27 -8.21 -2.93
N TYR A 209 -7.34 -7.40 -3.45
CA TYR A 209 -7.34 -7.06 -4.87
C TYR A 209 -6.64 -8.17 -5.66
N ASN A 210 -7.31 -8.68 -6.69
CA ASN A 210 -6.71 -9.68 -7.57
C ASN A 210 -5.82 -8.99 -8.61
N THR A 211 -4.53 -9.28 -8.59
CA THR A 211 -3.55 -8.76 -9.55
C THR A 211 -3.30 -9.71 -10.72
N GLY A 212 -3.98 -10.85 -10.76
CA GLY A 212 -3.88 -11.82 -11.86
C GLY A 212 -2.91 -12.98 -11.64
N GLU A 213 -2.10 -12.96 -10.59
CA GLU A 213 -1.19 -14.06 -10.26
C GLU A 213 -1.93 -15.37 -9.93
N VAL A 214 -1.42 -16.51 -10.39
CA VAL A 214 -2.10 -17.80 -10.30
C VAL A 214 -2.48 -18.20 -8.88
N GLU A 215 -1.56 -18.04 -7.92
CA GLU A 215 -1.83 -18.39 -6.52
C GLU A 215 -2.86 -17.45 -5.88
N GLN A 216 -2.88 -16.19 -6.29
CA GLN A 216 -3.88 -15.22 -5.84
C GLN A 216 -5.27 -15.56 -6.35
N GLN A 217 -5.40 -16.15 -7.55
CA GLN A 217 -6.70 -16.56 -8.10
C GLN A 217 -7.39 -17.60 -7.22
N LYS A 218 -6.63 -18.49 -6.57
CA LYS A 218 -7.16 -19.49 -5.62
C LYS A 218 -7.74 -18.86 -4.35
N LEU A 219 -7.35 -17.63 -4.03
CA LEU A 219 -7.79 -16.86 -2.85
C LEU A 219 -8.81 -15.77 -3.19
N LYS A 220 -9.26 -15.71 -4.45
CA LYS A 220 -10.19 -14.69 -4.96
C LYS A 220 -11.54 -14.79 -4.27
N ILE A 221 -12.07 -13.64 -3.86
CA ILE A 221 -13.42 -13.51 -3.32
C ILE A 221 -14.41 -13.47 -4.47
N GLY A 222 -15.52 -14.19 -4.34
CA GLY A 222 -16.65 -14.11 -5.25
C GLY A 222 -17.35 -12.75 -5.15
N PHE A 223 -18.01 -12.33 -6.22
CA PHE A 223 -18.74 -11.06 -6.24
C PHE A 223 -19.89 -11.04 -5.22
N GLU A 224 -20.63 -12.12 -5.10
CA GLU A 224 -21.75 -12.25 -4.14
C GLU A 224 -21.27 -12.15 -2.69
N GLU A 225 -20.21 -12.89 -2.35
CA GLU A 225 -19.58 -12.83 -1.02
C GLU A 225 -19.07 -11.41 -0.67
N LEU A 226 -18.50 -10.72 -1.66
CA LEU A 226 -18.04 -9.34 -1.49
C LEU A 226 -19.20 -8.39 -1.21
N CYS A 227 -20.32 -8.52 -1.96
CA CYS A 227 -21.51 -7.70 -1.76
C CYS A 227 -22.16 -7.96 -0.38
N GLU A 228 -22.26 -9.23 0.01
CA GLU A 228 -22.80 -9.62 1.32
C GLU A 228 -21.95 -9.06 2.47
N TRP A 229 -20.65 -9.26 2.40
CA TRP A 229 -19.72 -8.70 3.38
C TRP A 229 -19.87 -7.18 3.50
N GLN A 230 -19.94 -6.48 2.35
CA GLN A 230 -20.08 -5.03 2.32
C GLN A 230 -21.39 -4.56 2.98
N GLN A 231 -22.51 -5.22 2.68
CA GLN A 231 -23.80 -4.89 3.29
C GLN A 231 -23.77 -5.11 4.81
N ASN A 232 -23.13 -6.18 5.26
CA ASN A 232 -23.02 -6.50 6.68
C ASN A 232 -22.16 -5.48 7.43
N ILE A 233 -21.06 -5.05 6.83
CA ILE A 233 -20.19 -4.00 7.38
C ILE A 233 -20.93 -2.66 7.48
N LEU A 234 -21.67 -2.27 6.46
CA LEU A 234 -22.44 -1.02 6.45
C LEU A 234 -23.56 -1.01 7.52
N LYS A 235 -24.21 -2.15 7.78
CA LYS A 235 -25.23 -2.28 8.81
C LYS A 235 -24.68 -2.12 10.23
N ARG A 236 -23.43 -2.52 10.48
CA ARG A 236 -22.82 -2.47 11.82
C ARG A 236 -22.49 -1.04 12.32
N GLY A 237 -22.36 -0.05 11.45
CA GLY A 237 -22.25 1.38 11.81
C GLY A 237 -21.07 1.80 12.70
N GLN A 238 -20.34 0.89 13.31
CA GLN A 238 -19.34 1.17 14.35
C GLN A 238 -18.06 0.33 14.26
N ILE A 239 -17.63 -0.06 13.07
CA ILE A 239 -16.26 -0.51 12.99
C ILE A 239 -15.41 0.77 13.01
N LYS A 240 -14.44 0.87 13.94
CA LYS A 240 -13.42 1.92 13.91
C LYS A 240 -12.56 1.72 12.66
N TYR A 241 -13.17 2.03 11.51
CA TYR A 241 -12.50 2.09 10.24
C TYR A 241 -11.61 3.31 10.23
N THR A 242 -10.35 3.12 10.30
CA THR A 242 -9.37 4.16 9.93
C THR A 242 -9.21 4.27 8.40
N GLY A 243 -10.01 3.56 7.65
CA GLY A 243 -10.13 3.70 6.20
C GLY A 243 -11.51 4.22 5.86
N GLY A 244 -11.64 5.48 5.51
CA GLY A 244 -12.84 6.28 5.31
C GLY A 244 -14.08 5.55 4.78
N LYS A 245 -15.22 6.22 4.87
CA LYS A 245 -16.57 5.80 4.49
C LYS A 245 -16.73 5.17 3.08
N ASP A 246 -15.62 5.03 2.34
CA ASP A 246 -15.59 4.78 0.90
C ASP A 246 -14.90 3.48 0.54
N LEU A 247 -15.34 2.35 1.10
CA LEU A 247 -14.78 1.03 0.74
C LEU A 247 -15.04 0.64 -0.72
N ILE A 248 -16.02 1.24 -1.38
CA ILE A 248 -16.39 0.98 -2.79
C ILE A 248 -16.86 2.27 -3.50
N SER A 249 -16.54 3.45 -3.00
CA SER A 249 -16.77 4.65 -3.80
C SER A 249 -15.68 4.78 -4.87
N GLU A 250 -16.03 5.41 -5.99
CA GLU A 250 -15.06 5.83 -7.03
C GLU A 250 -13.89 6.63 -6.44
N SER A 251 -14.06 7.18 -5.22
CA SER A 251 -13.07 7.92 -4.44
C SER A 251 -11.96 7.06 -3.82
N SER A 252 -12.12 5.74 -3.75
CA SER A 252 -11.10 4.86 -3.18
C SER A 252 -9.93 4.56 -4.14
N CYS A 253 -10.09 4.81 -5.42
CA CYS A 253 -8.99 4.73 -6.39
C CYS A 253 -8.26 6.07 -6.45
N PRO A 254 -6.97 6.11 -6.08
CA PRO A 254 -6.19 7.35 -6.11
C PRO A 254 -6.12 8.03 -7.47
N LEU A 255 -6.35 7.25 -8.55
CA LEU A 255 -6.31 7.72 -9.92
C LEU A 255 -7.63 8.35 -10.39
N LEU A 256 -8.73 8.21 -9.61
CA LEU A 256 -10.05 8.71 -9.97
C LEU A 256 -10.39 10.08 -9.36
N HIS A 257 -9.49 10.69 -8.61
CA HIS A 257 -9.69 12.05 -8.08
C HIS A 257 -9.64 13.08 -9.20
N LYS A 258 -10.74 13.82 -9.38
CA LYS A 258 -10.96 14.76 -10.49
C LYS A 258 -9.93 15.89 -10.60
N ASP A 259 -9.25 16.20 -9.49
CA ASP A 259 -8.40 17.39 -9.37
C ASP A 259 -6.91 17.05 -9.20
N LEU A 260 -6.53 15.76 -9.26
CA LEU A 260 -5.14 15.34 -9.02
C LEU A 260 -4.67 14.43 -10.15
N ILE A 261 -3.67 14.84 -10.87
CA ILE A 261 -3.05 14.03 -11.93
C ILE A 261 -2.41 12.78 -11.34
N TYR A 262 -1.78 12.90 -10.16
CA TYR A 262 -1.20 11.77 -9.41
C TYR A 262 -1.46 11.95 -7.91
N SER A 263 -2.46 11.27 -7.36
CA SER A 263 -2.65 11.27 -5.91
C SER A 263 -1.64 10.37 -5.20
N THR A 264 -1.06 9.40 -5.91
CA THR A 264 -0.14 8.41 -5.38
C THR A 264 0.98 8.10 -6.36
N LEU A 265 2.13 7.72 -5.85
CA LEU A 265 3.21 7.11 -6.61
C LEU A 265 3.67 5.84 -5.91
N THR A 266 4.19 4.90 -6.68
CA THR A 266 4.91 3.74 -6.16
C THR A 266 6.28 3.67 -6.80
N VAL A 267 7.31 3.51 -5.97
CA VAL A 267 8.69 3.31 -6.40
C VAL A 267 9.10 1.91 -5.98
N ASP A 268 9.53 1.09 -6.93
CA ASP A 268 9.99 -0.26 -6.63
C ASP A 268 11.43 -0.27 -6.09
N ASN A 269 11.91 -1.44 -5.65
CA ASN A 269 13.25 -1.61 -5.08
C ASN A 269 14.40 -1.39 -6.07
N ARG A 270 14.10 -1.23 -7.37
CA ARG A 270 15.06 -0.85 -8.42
C ARG A 270 14.98 0.65 -8.77
N GLY A 271 14.12 1.40 -8.08
CA GLY A 271 13.92 2.82 -8.30
C GLY A 271 12.93 3.17 -9.42
N ASN A 272 12.25 2.19 -10.03
CA ASN A 272 11.26 2.45 -11.06
C ASN A 272 9.99 3.05 -10.48
N VAL A 273 9.45 4.07 -11.14
CA VAL A 273 8.28 4.83 -10.70
C VAL A 273 7.05 4.42 -11.48
N TYR A 274 5.94 4.24 -10.75
CA TYR A 274 4.63 3.88 -11.27
C TYR A 274 3.52 4.69 -10.61
N PRO A 275 2.38 4.93 -11.27
CA PRO A 275 1.28 5.73 -10.71
C PRO A 275 0.56 5.04 -9.55
N CYS A 276 0.65 3.71 -9.44
CA CYS A 276 -0.02 2.93 -8.41
C CYS A 276 0.68 1.59 -8.18
N GLN A 277 0.59 1.06 -6.96
CA GLN A 277 1.15 -0.25 -6.61
C GLN A 277 0.59 -1.43 -7.44
N LEU A 278 -0.59 -1.29 -8.05
CA LEU A 278 -1.24 -2.30 -8.88
C LEU A 278 -0.92 -2.14 -10.37
N LEU A 279 -0.35 -1.02 -10.79
CA LEU A 279 -0.06 -0.67 -12.18
C LEU A 279 1.46 -0.66 -12.39
N ARG A 280 2.09 -1.85 -12.36
CA ARG A 280 3.55 -2.01 -12.45
C ARG A 280 4.03 -2.63 -13.76
N SER A 281 3.16 -2.68 -14.76
CA SER A 281 3.56 -3.16 -16.08
C SER A 281 4.33 -2.08 -16.86
N ARG A 282 5.06 -2.49 -17.89
CA ARG A 282 5.88 -1.60 -18.72
C ARG A 282 5.09 -0.39 -19.26
N GLN A 283 3.82 -0.58 -19.56
CA GLN A 283 2.96 0.49 -20.09
C GLN A 283 2.68 1.60 -19.06
N PHE A 284 2.90 1.38 -17.76
CA PHE A 284 2.70 2.36 -16.69
C PHE A 284 4.03 2.83 -16.06
N TYR A 285 5.14 2.51 -16.70
CA TYR A 285 6.46 2.95 -16.27
C TYR A 285 6.64 4.43 -16.54
N MET A 286 6.90 5.23 -15.48
CA MET A 286 7.05 6.68 -15.57
C MET A 286 8.50 7.13 -15.62
N GLY A 287 9.46 6.29 -15.21
CA GLY A 287 10.88 6.62 -15.12
C GLY A 287 11.54 5.97 -13.92
N ASN A 288 12.79 6.33 -13.64
CA ASN A 288 13.58 5.77 -12.53
C ASN A 288 14.23 6.87 -11.70
N ILE A 289 14.09 6.81 -10.36
CA ILE A 289 14.60 7.86 -9.45
C ILE A 289 16.12 7.96 -9.39
N SER A 290 16.86 6.99 -9.94
CA SER A 290 18.34 7.00 -9.96
C SER A 290 18.92 7.61 -11.22
N SER A 291 18.15 7.69 -12.32
CA SER A 291 18.62 8.16 -13.63
C SER A 291 17.86 9.37 -14.15
N ASP A 292 16.58 9.51 -13.77
CA ASP A 292 15.68 10.49 -14.37
C ASP A 292 15.43 11.66 -13.42
N THR A 293 15.27 12.85 -13.97
CA THR A 293 14.88 14.02 -13.20
C THR A 293 13.38 13.95 -12.85
N TYR A 294 12.96 14.74 -11.85
CA TYR A 294 11.55 14.90 -11.51
C TYR A 294 10.68 15.21 -12.74
N ASP A 295 11.10 16.19 -13.54
CA ASP A 295 10.33 16.64 -14.71
C ASP A 295 10.25 15.56 -15.81
N MET A 296 11.29 14.75 -15.99
CA MET A 296 11.27 13.59 -16.91
C MET A 296 10.25 12.54 -16.44
N ILE A 297 10.25 12.18 -15.15
CA ILE A 297 9.34 11.18 -14.58
C ILE A 297 7.88 11.60 -14.80
N PHE A 298 7.57 12.88 -14.58
CA PHE A 298 6.19 13.36 -14.72
C PHE A 298 5.79 13.65 -16.16
N SER A 299 6.72 14.02 -17.06
CA SER A 299 6.42 14.16 -18.50
C SER A 299 6.12 12.82 -19.18
N HIS A 300 6.86 11.75 -18.87
CA HIS A 300 6.53 10.40 -19.36
C HIS A 300 5.14 9.94 -18.90
N GLY A 301 4.75 10.34 -17.71
CA GLY A 301 3.40 10.05 -17.19
C GLY A 301 2.29 10.78 -17.94
N GLU A 302 2.58 11.90 -18.60
CA GLU A 302 1.61 12.65 -19.42
C GLU A 302 1.41 12.02 -20.81
N GLU A 303 2.37 11.25 -21.29
CA GLU A 303 2.30 10.55 -22.60
C GLU A 303 1.58 9.18 -22.52
N MET A 304 1.31 8.65 -21.32
CA MET A 304 0.61 7.38 -21.09
C MET A 304 -0.92 7.56 -21.05
#